data_55bbb9f07175873b278b987d29d38c2b
#
_entry.id   55bbb9f07175873b278b987d29d38c2b
#
_cell.length_a   1.000
_cell.length_b   1.000
_cell.length_c   1.000
_cell.angle_alpha   90.00
_cell.angle_beta   90.00
_cell.angle_gamma   90.00
#
_symmetry.space_group_name_H-M   'P 1'
#
loop_
_entity.id
_entity.type
_entity.pdbx_description
1 polymer ?
#
loop_
_entity_poly.entity_id
_entity_poly.type
_entity_poly.pdbx_seq_one_letter_code
_entity_poly.pdbx_strand_id
1 'polypeptide(L)'
;MRQRRWSDDGAYPTTAATKIWDRDAPDSPMDAYAERGEAQPLTHRQAMLIVLGVLLPTFMGSLDQTILATALPTIGRDFDDVHNLPWLITAYLLASTAIIPLYGKIADIHGRRFTLRIAILTYMAGSLVCALSPNMAVLICGRVLHGLGGGGLSSMGMVVLGDLVAPKERGRYYGYFAAIYTTAGGLGPLLGGFIADHLHWSVIFWMNIPMGLAALAITTSLLRKLPRYERPHLLDVTGAALIVSASVAFMLALNLGGVRYAWASLPILALFATALAMGIFFVLRLLSAPEPLIPVAVLKHPVVRCAISANACGWGAIMGLNVFLPMYLQGVVGLSATQAGLSLMALILSLTPAPGSPARCLAACAITSGCR
;
A
#
# COMPACT_ATOMS: atom_id res chain seq x y z
N MET A 1 31.49 20.81 43.50
CA MET A 1 31.12 19.40 43.70
C MET A 1 29.73 19.34 44.31
N ARG A 2 28.68 19.10 43.51
CA ARG A 2 27.32 18.75 43.97
C ARG A 2 26.97 17.42 43.34
N GLN A 3 27.02 16.35 44.13
CA GLN A 3 26.52 15.02 43.76
C GLN A 3 24.99 15.11 43.54
N ARG A 4 24.52 14.81 42.33
CA ARG A 4 23.11 14.52 42.10
C ARG A 4 22.84 13.09 42.59
N ARG A 5 22.04 12.97 43.66
CA ARG A 5 21.45 11.72 44.10
C ARG A 5 20.55 11.20 42.99
N TRP A 6 20.78 10.00 42.56
CA TRP A 6 19.81 9.20 41.79
C TRP A 6 18.65 8.84 42.74
N SER A 7 17.44 9.21 42.39
CA SER A 7 16.25 8.69 43.06
C SER A 7 15.97 7.28 42.51
N ASP A 8 15.80 6.33 43.41
CA ASP A 8 15.56 4.90 43.14
C ASP A 8 14.18 4.54 42.56
N ASP A 9 13.43 5.53 42.09
CA ASP A 9 12.19 5.30 41.40
C ASP A 9 12.46 5.02 39.91
N GLY A 10 12.63 3.76 39.57
CA GLY A 10 12.91 3.25 38.23
C GLY A 10 11.81 3.56 37.17
N ALA A 11 11.22 4.74 37.24
CA ALA A 11 10.30 5.27 36.26
C ALA A 11 11.09 5.82 35.06
N TYR A 12 11.14 5.06 33.99
CA TYR A 12 11.50 5.57 32.67
C TYR A 12 10.68 6.84 32.37
N PRO A 13 11.29 7.92 31.85
CA PRO A 13 10.53 9.07 31.42
C PRO A 13 9.49 8.60 30.38
N THR A 14 8.23 8.81 30.67
CA THR A 14 7.10 8.56 29.77
C THR A 14 7.29 9.39 28.50
N THR A 15 8.01 8.81 27.53
CA THR A 15 8.12 9.37 26.19
C THR A 15 6.75 9.23 25.48
N ALA A 16 6.51 10.06 24.49
CA ALA A 16 5.26 10.10 23.73
C ALA A 16 4.76 8.71 23.25
N ALA A 17 5.66 7.73 23.15
CA ALA A 17 5.34 6.35 22.77
C ALA A 17 4.57 5.56 23.84
N THR A 18 4.73 5.89 25.14
CA THR A 18 3.97 5.23 26.23
C THR A 18 2.54 5.77 26.37
N LYS A 19 2.30 7.02 25.94
CA LYS A 19 0.95 7.60 25.93
C LYS A 19 -0.01 6.98 24.92
N ILE A 20 0.47 6.21 23.95
CA ILE A 20 -0.39 5.53 22.94
C ILE A 20 -1.29 4.47 23.60
N TRP A 21 -0.95 4.00 24.80
CA TRP A 21 -1.69 2.96 25.54
C TRP A 21 -2.33 3.48 26.84
N ASP A 22 -2.34 4.79 27.03
CA ASP A 22 -3.02 5.41 28.16
C ASP A 22 -4.54 5.23 27.98
N ARG A 23 -5.23 4.77 29.05
CA ARG A 23 -6.69 4.59 29.00
C ARG A 23 -7.44 5.91 28.79
N ASP A 24 -6.80 7.00 29.14
CA ASP A 24 -7.33 8.37 29.00
C ASP A 24 -6.86 9.04 27.69
N ALA A 25 -6.11 8.32 26.84
CA ALA A 25 -5.72 8.83 25.53
C ALA A 25 -6.95 8.89 24.61
N PRO A 26 -7.11 9.98 23.85
CA PRO A 26 -8.24 10.13 22.93
C PRO A 26 -8.29 8.98 21.93
N ASP A 27 -9.48 8.47 21.65
CA ASP A 27 -9.73 7.28 20.83
C ASP A 27 -9.24 7.43 19.38
N SER A 28 -9.07 8.67 18.91
CA SER A 28 -8.45 8.96 17.59
C SER A 28 -7.62 10.26 17.66
N PRO A 29 -6.71 10.48 16.70
CA PRO A 29 -6.04 11.78 16.57
C PRO A 29 -7.02 12.94 16.43
N MET A 30 -8.17 12.74 15.81
CA MET A 30 -9.21 13.74 15.66
C MET A 30 -9.88 14.09 17.01
N ASP A 31 -10.08 13.10 17.88
CA ASP A 31 -10.64 13.34 19.22
C ASP A 31 -9.68 14.16 20.07
N ALA A 32 -8.36 13.88 19.94
CA ALA A 32 -7.31 14.67 20.58
C ALA A 32 -7.29 16.15 20.15
N TYR A 33 -7.71 16.45 18.91
CA TYR A 33 -7.85 17.84 18.43
C TYR A 33 -9.17 18.47 18.86
N ALA A 34 -10.24 17.67 18.89
CA ALA A 34 -11.54 18.12 19.40
C ALA A 34 -11.45 18.51 20.87
N GLU A 35 -10.77 17.71 21.70
CA GLU A 35 -10.51 18.00 23.12
C GLU A 35 -9.71 19.29 23.35
N ARG A 36 -8.80 19.62 22.41
CA ARG A 36 -8.04 20.88 22.43
C ARG A 36 -8.79 22.07 21.85
N GLY A 37 -10.03 21.86 21.38
CA GLY A 37 -10.81 22.90 20.70
C GLY A 37 -10.28 23.30 19.30
N GLU A 38 -9.34 22.53 18.75
CA GLU A 38 -8.69 22.81 17.47
C GLU A 38 -9.49 22.28 16.27
N ALA A 39 -10.42 21.32 16.49
CA ALA A 39 -11.29 20.78 15.46
C ALA A 39 -12.61 20.29 16.05
N GLN A 40 -13.70 20.44 15.27
CA GLN A 40 -14.96 19.82 15.64
C GLN A 40 -14.93 18.31 15.37
N PRO A 41 -15.47 17.45 16.26
CA PRO A 41 -15.54 16.02 16.02
C PRO A 41 -16.38 15.74 14.78
N LEU A 42 -15.86 14.91 13.89
CA LEU A 42 -16.55 14.53 12.66
C LEU A 42 -17.74 13.62 13.01
N THR A 43 -18.91 13.93 12.46
CA THR A 43 -20.05 13.03 12.57
C THR A 43 -19.75 11.73 11.80
N HIS A 44 -20.33 10.60 12.25
CA HIS A 44 -20.19 9.31 11.56
C HIS A 44 -20.51 9.40 10.06
N ARG A 45 -21.52 10.19 9.69
CA ARG A 45 -21.86 10.43 8.27
C ARG A 45 -20.75 11.14 7.50
N GLN A 46 -20.07 12.10 8.12
CA GLN A 46 -18.95 12.81 7.49
C GLN A 46 -17.73 11.90 7.33
N ALA A 47 -17.41 11.11 8.35
CA ALA A 47 -16.34 10.12 8.29
C ALA A 47 -16.61 9.10 7.17
N MET A 48 -17.84 8.59 7.06
CA MET A 48 -18.24 7.67 5.99
C MET A 48 -18.07 8.29 4.60
N LEU A 49 -18.50 9.53 4.39
CA LEU A 49 -18.37 10.21 3.10
C LEU A 49 -16.88 10.40 2.71
N ILE A 50 -16.03 10.74 3.68
CA ILE A 50 -14.60 10.89 3.42
C ILE A 50 -13.95 9.54 3.06
N VAL A 51 -14.29 8.48 3.79
CA VAL A 51 -13.83 7.12 3.47
C VAL A 51 -14.29 6.72 2.07
N LEU A 52 -15.56 6.92 1.73
CA LEU A 52 -16.08 6.65 0.38
C LEU A 52 -15.30 7.44 -0.70
N GLY A 53 -14.91 8.70 -0.41
CA GLY A 53 -14.09 9.50 -1.31
C GLY A 53 -12.69 8.93 -1.56
N VAL A 54 -12.15 8.19 -0.61
CA VAL A 54 -10.82 7.55 -0.73
C VAL A 54 -10.92 6.14 -1.33
N LEU A 55 -12.09 5.51 -1.27
CA LEU A 55 -12.31 4.18 -1.83
C LEU A 55 -12.20 4.18 -3.37
N LEU A 56 -12.62 5.23 -4.06
CA LEU A 56 -12.50 5.30 -5.53
C LEU A 56 -11.03 5.31 -6.01
N PRO A 57 -10.11 6.14 -5.47
CA PRO A 57 -8.68 6.03 -5.77
C PRO A 57 -8.10 4.64 -5.47
N THR A 58 -8.50 4.04 -4.35
CA THR A 58 -8.05 2.69 -3.98
C THR A 58 -8.54 1.64 -4.98
N PHE A 59 -9.78 1.75 -5.43
CA PHE A 59 -10.34 0.89 -6.48
C PHE A 59 -9.56 0.99 -7.78
N MET A 60 -9.22 2.21 -8.23
CA MET A 60 -8.44 2.44 -9.44
C MET A 60 -7.08 1.73 -9.38
N GLY A 61 -6.33 1.90 -8.28
CA GLY A 61 -5.04 1.24 -8.09
C GLY A 61 -5.14 -0.29 -8.05
N SER A 62 -6.22 -0.82 -7.47
CA SER A 62 -6.45 -2.27 -7.36
C SER A 62 -6.89 -2.87 -8.70
N LEU A 63 -7.74 -2.17 -9.44
CA LEU A 63 -8.23 -2.59 -10.76
C LEU A 63 -7.08 -2.67 -11.77
N ASP A 64 -6.19 -1.67 -11.79
CA ASP A 64 -5.04 -1.64 -12.67
C ASP A 64 -4.13 -2.86 -12.54
N GLN A 65 -3.92 -3.35 -11.30
CA GLN A 65 -3.08 -4.52 -11.05
C GLN A 65 -3.64 -5.81 -11.66
N THR A 66 -4.96 -5.92 -11.80
CA THR A 66 -5.63 -7.14 -12.25
C THR A 66 -6.03 -7.07 -13.73
N ILE A 67 -6.43 -5.90 -14.22
CA ILE A 67 -6.91 -5.71 -15.61
C ILE A 67 -5.81 -5.91 -16.64
N LEU A 68 -4.58 -5.48 -16.33
CA LEU A 68 -3.46 -5.56 -17.26
C LEU A 68 -3.03 -7.00 -17.56
N ALA A 69 -3.15 -7.90 -16.58
CA ALA A 69 -2.67 -9.28 -16.71
C ALA A 69 -3.31 -10.03 -17.89
N THR A 70 -4.58 -9.77 -18.20
CA THR A 70 -5.30 -10.39 -19.31
C THR A 70 -4.96 -9.78 -20.67
N ALA A 71 -4.49 -8.52 -20.71
CA ALA A 71 -4.10 -7.83 -21.93
C ALA A 71 -2.63 -8.03 -22.32
N LEU A 72 -1.80 -8.61 -21.44
CA LEU A 72 -0.37 -8.80 -21.71
C LEU A 72 -0.09 -9.50 -23.06
N PRO A 73 -0.77 -10.62 -23.44
CA PRO A 73 -0.51 -11.28 -24.70
C PRO A 73 -0.81 -10.40 -25.93
N THR A 74 -1.83 -9.56 -25.83
CA THR A 74 -2.22 -8.63 -26.90
C THR A 74 -1.20 -7.51 -27.05
N ILE A 75 -0.74 -6.92 -25.94
CA ILE A 75 0.33 -5.91 -25.91
C ILE A 75 1.64 -6.48 -26.51
N GLY A 76 1.98 -7.73 -26.12
CA GLY A 76 3.19 -8.39 -26.63
C GLY A 76 3.16 -8.63 -28.13
N ARG A 77 2.00 -8.94 -28.69
CA ARG A 77 1.81 -9.09 -30.14
C ARG A 77 1.86 -7.76 -30.88
N ASP A 78 1.29 -6.71 -30.29
CA ASP A 78 1.21 -5.38 -30.91
C ASP A 78 2.62 -4.73 -31.03
N PHE A 79 3.47 -4.90 -30.01
CA PHE A 79 4.85 -4.40 -30.00
C PHE A 79 5.90 -5.40 -30.49
N ASP A 80 5.51 -6.63 -30.85
CA ASP A 80 6.41 -7.74 -31.18
C ASP A 80 7.53 -7.95 -30.13
N ASP A 81 7.18 -7.75 -28.84
CA ASP A 81 8.11 -7.81 -27.71
C ASP A 81 7.53 -8.58 -26.52
N VAL A 82 7.54 -9.90 -26.63
CA VAL A 82 7.09 -10.81 -25.58
C VAL A 82 8.07 -10.86 -24.39
N HIS A 83 9.36 -10.63 -24.67
CA HIS A 83 10.43 -10.76 -23.68
C HIS A 83 10.33 -9.74 -22.54
N ASN A 84 9.85 -8.54 -22.84
CA ASN A 84 9.74 -7.44 -21.88
C ASN A 84 8.35 -7.33 -21.20
N LEU A 85 7.38 -8.20 -21.52
CA LEU A 85 6.05 -8.20 -20.91
C LEU A 85 6.06 -8.26 -19.37
N PRO A 86 6.89 -9.08 -18.70
CA PRO A 86 6.92 -9.10 -17.24
C PRO A 86 7.25 -7.75 -16.61
N TRP A 87 7.99 -6.89 -17.34
CA TRP A 87 8.33 -5.55 -16.87
C TRP A 87 7.13 -4.61 -16.73
N LEU A 88 6.05 -4.84 -17.49
CA LEU A 88 4.83 -4.04 -17.36
C LEU A 88 4.18 -4.15 -15.98
N ILE A 89 4.25 -5.33 -15.38
CA ILE A 89 3.77 -5.55 -14.01
C ILE A 89 4.85 -5.15 -13.01
N THR A 90 6.07 -5.63 -13.22
CA THR A 90 7.19 -5.42 -12.28
C THR A 90 7.53 -3.96 -12.09
N ALA A 91 7.62 -3.16 -13.16
CA ALA A 91 7.96 -1.74 -13.08
C ALA A 91 6.93 -0.96 -12.25
N TYR A 92 5.64 -1.25 -12.42
CA TYR A 92 4.58 -0.67 -11.60
C TYR A 92 4.69 -1.08 -10.13
N LEU A 93 4.80 -2.38 -9.85
CA LEU A 93 4.89 -2.89 -8.47
C LEU A 93 6.12 -2.35 -7.74
N LEU A 94 7.25 -2.32 -8.42
CA LEU A 94 8.51 -1.81 -7.89
C LEU A 94 8.40 -0.33 -7.53
N ALA A 95 7.91 0.48 -8.46
CA ALA A 95 7.73 1.92 -8.23
C ALA A 95 6.69 2.19 -7.12
N SER A 96 5.55 1.48 -7.14
CA SER A 96 4.48 1.67 -6.16
C SER A 96 4.91 1.27 -4.75
N THR A 97 5.63 0.15 -4.60
CA THR A 97 6.08 -0.31 -3.28
C THR A 97 7.17 0.59 -2.71
N ALA A 98 8.13 1.00 -3.54
CA ALA A 98 9.23 1.84 -3.11
C ALA A 98 8.79 3.22 -2.61
N ILE A 99 7.74 3.80 -3.21
CA ILE A 99 7.27 5.16 -2.91
C ILE A 99 6.34 5.24 -1.68
N ILE A 100 5.74 4.14 -1.22
CA ILE A 100 4.77 4.11 -0.12
C ILE A 100 5.26 4.83 1.15
N PRO A 101 6.47 4.58 1.66
CA PRO A 101 6.94 5.26 2.87
C PRO A 101 7.06 6.77 2.71
N LEU A 102 7.38 7.23 1.50
CA LEU A 102 7.52 8.64 1.20
C LEU A 102 6.15 9.33 1.20
N TYR A 103 5.10 8.71 0.66
CA TYR A 103 3.74 9.25 0.70
C TYR A 103 3.23 9.42 2.13
N GLY A 104 3.53 8.48 3.03
CA GLY A 104 3.21 8.61 4.45
C GLY A 104 3.79 9.90 5.05
N LYS A 105 5.10 10.12 4.86
CA LYS A 105 5.78 11.32 5.38
C LYS A 105 5.32 12.62 4.71
N ILE A 106 5.10 12.61 3.39
CA ILE A 106 4.54 13.78 2.66
C ILE A 106 3.14 14.12 3.21
N ALA A 107 2.33 13.10 3.52
CA ALA A 107 1.02 13.30 4.10
C ALA A 107 1.07 13.91 5.50
N ASP A 108 2.10 13.60 6.29
CA ASP A 108 2.30 14.19 7.62
C ASP A 108 2.75 15.65 7.53
N ILE A 109 3.54 16.02 6.52
CA ILE A 109 4.08 17.38 6.33
C ILE A 109 3.06 18.29 5.64
N HIS A 110 2.54 17.87 4.49
CA HIS A 110 1.71 18.72 3.62
C HIS A 110 0.20 18.44 3.72
N GLY A 111 -0.16 17.46 4.56
CA GLY A 111 -1.54 17.05 4.78
C GLY A 111 -2.06 16.05 3.74
N ARG A 112 -3.07 15.26 4.18
CA ARG A 112 -3.63 14.11 3.45
C ARG A 112 -4.24 14.51 2.10
N ARG A 113 -4.89 15.67 2.05
CA ARG A 113 -5.54 16.18 0.84
C ARG A 113 -4.54 16.52 -0.27
N PHE A 114 -3.47 17.21 0.06
CA PHE A 114 -2.42 17.58 -0.89
C PHE A 114 -1.75 16.32 -1.46
N THR A 115 -1.37 15.41 -0.57
CA THR A 115 -0.69 14.17 -0.91
C THR A 115 -1.53 13.28 -1.82
N LEU A 116 -2.82 13.11 -1.51
CA LEU A 116 -3.72 12.32 -2.35
C LEU A 116 -3.94 12.94 -3.74
N ARG A 117 -4.00 14.28 -3.83
CA ARG A 117 -4.07 14.96 -5.14
C ARG A 117 -2.84 14.69 -5.99
N ILE A 118 -1.63 14.81 -5.41
CA ILE A 118 -0.40 14.50 -6.13
C ILE A 118 -0.42 13.04 -6.58
N ALA A 119 -0.81 12.11 -5.72
CA ALA A 119 -0.89 10.70 -6.07
C ALA A 119 -1.84 10.46 -7.26
N ILE A 120 -3.05 11.04 -7.24
CA ILE A 120 -4.01 10.92 -8.35
C ILE A 120 -3.46 11.55 -9.63
N LEU A 121 -2.88 12.75 -9.56
CA LEU A 121 -2.34 13.42 -10.73
C LEU A 121 -1.15 12.67 -11.33
N THR A 122 -0.24 12.15 -10.50
CA THR A 122 0.89 11.33 -10.95
C THR A 122 0.41 10.03 -11.58
N TYR A 123 -0.62 9.39 -10.98
CA TYR A 123 -1.24 8.20 -11.52
C TYR A 123 -1.87 8.45 -12.91
N MET A 124 -2.64 9.52 -13.05
CA MET A 124 -3.24 9.92 -14.33
C MET A 124 -2.18 10.24 -15.38
N ALA A 125 -1.13 10.98 -15.01
CA ALA A 125 -0.01 11.29 -15.92
C ALA A 125 0.68 10.02 -16.42
N GLY A 126 0.97 9.07 -15.51
CA GLY A 126 1.53 7.76 -15.86
C GLY A 126 0.59 6.97 -16.78
N SER A 127 -0.71 6.97 -16.49
CA SER A 127 -1.72 6.32 -17.32
C SER A 127 -1.79 6.93 -18.72
N LEU A 128 -1.70 8.26 -18.83
CA LEU A 128 -1.67 8.95 -20.12
C LEU A 128 -0.43 8.59 -20.94
N VAL A 129 0.76 8.53 -20.31
CA VAL A 129 1.99 8.07 -20.97
C VAL A 129 1.84 6.63 -21.45
N CYS A 130 1.25 5.74 -20.64
CA CYS A 130 0.97 4.37 -21.05
C CYS A 130 0.00 4.29 -22.22
N ALA A 131 -1.09 5.08 -22.19
CA ALA A 131 -2.10 5.10 -23.24
C ALA A 131 -1.57 5.57 -24.61
N LEU A 132 -0.60 6.47 -24.58
CA LEU A 132 0.02 7.09 -25.78
C LEU A 132 1.35 6.44 -26.16
N SER A 133 1.76 5.34 -25.52
CA SER A 133 3.07 4.73 -25.74
C SER A 133 3.23 4.16 -27.15
N PRO A 134 4.26 4.58 -27.89
CA PRO A 134 4.51 4.10 -29.24
C PRO A 134 5.33 2.79 -29.27
N ASN A 135 5.90 2.39 -28.15
CA ASN A 135 6.72 1.18 -28.00
C ASN A 135 6.78 0.67 -26.57
N MET A 136 7.29 -0.54 -26.40
CA MET A 136 7.38 -1.23 -25.10
C MET A 136 8.21 -0.44 -24.06
N ALA A 137 9.31 0.19 -24.47
CA ALA A 137 10.16 0.94 -23.54
C ALA A 137 9.44 2.14 -22.93
N VAL A 138 8.71 2.93 -23.74
CA VAL A 138 7.91 4.05 -23.28
C VAL A 138 6.76 3.55 -22.39
N LEU A 139 6.13 2.42 -22.73
CA LEU A 139 5.10 1.81 -21.93
C LEU A 139 5.64 1.42 -20.54
N ILE A 140 6.82 0.80 -20.46
CA ILE A 140 7.47 0.46 -19.19
C ILE A 140 7.79 1.72 -18.36
N CYS A 141 8.33 2.77 -18.99
CA CYS A 141 8.57 4.05 -18.32
C CYS A 141 7.26 4.68 -17.80
N GLY A 142 6.20 4.61 -18.61
CA GLY A 142 4.85 5.01 -18.20
C GLY A 142 4.36 4.22 -17.00
N ARG A 143 4.61 2.90 -16.94
CA ARG A 143 4.28 2.02 -15.81
C ARG A 143 5.03 2.40 -14.53
N VAL A 144 6.30 2.83 -14.63
CA VAL A 144 7.02 3.38 -13.47
C VAL A 144 6.30 4.63 -12.92
N LEU A 145 6.02 5.61 -13.79
CA LEU A 145 5.31 6.82 -13.38
C LEU A 145 3.91 6.52 -12.82
N HIS A 146 3.18 5.61 -13.48
CA HIS A 146 1.87 5.12 -13.04
C HIS A 146 1.94 4.47 -11.66
N GLY A 147 2.96 3.62 -11.42
CA GLY A 147 3.23 2.97 -10.15
C GLY A 147 3.57 3.97 -9.03
N LEU A 148 4.33 5.04 -9.32
CA LEU A 148 4.57 6.11 -8.35
C LEU A 148 3.25 6.72 -7.85
N GLY A 149 2.29 6.96 -8.74
CA GLY A 149 0.94 7.40 -8.34
C GLY A 149 0.17 6.32 -7.58
N GLY A 150 0.19 5.09 -8.09
CA GLY A 150 -0.53 3.92 -7.53
C GLY A 150 -0.14 3.59 -6.09
N GLY A 151 1.14 3.72 -5.73
CA GLY A 151 1.62 3.57 -4.35
C GLY A 151 0.98 4.59 -3.39
N GLY A 152 0.80 5.84 -3.87
CA GLY A 152 0.07 6.86 -3.13
C GLY A 152 -1.41 6.55 -2.97
N LEU A 153 -2.08 6.08 -4.03
CA LEU A 153 -3.51 5.71 -3.97
C LEU A 153 -3.76 4.60 -2.96
N SER A 154 -2.92 3.57 -2.96
CA SER A 154 -3.05 2.42 -2.06
C SER A 154 -2.76 2.78 -0.60
N SER A 155 -1.70 3.55 -0.34
CA SER A 155 -1.28 3.90 1.03
C SER A 155 -2.18 4.94 1.67
N MET A 156 -2.64 5.96 0.92
CA MET A 156 -3.44 7.05 1.47
C MET A 156 -4.82 6.59 1.96
N GLY A 157 -5.38 5.52 1.39
CA GLY A 157 -6.61 4.91 1.88
C GLY A 157 -6.53 4.54 3.36
N MET A 158 -5.50 3.82 3.71
CA MET A 158 -5.27 3.36 5.09
C MET A 158 -4.85 4.48 6.03
N VAL A 159 -4.06 5.45 5.56
CA VAL A 159 -3.65 6.62 6.34
C VAL A 159 -4.86 7.47 6.72
N VAL A 160 -5.71 7.81 5.75
CA VAL A 160 -6.92 8.60 5.99
C VAL A 160 -7.90 7.87 6.93
N LEU A 161 -8.06 6.56 6.76
CA LEU A 161 -8.89 5.76 7.67
C LEU A 161 -8.33 5.77 9.10
N GLY A 162 -7.01 5.64 9.25
CA GLY A 162 -6.34 5.67 10.54
C GLY A 162 -6.49 6.99 11.30
N ASP A 163 -6.60 8.10 10.57
CA ASP A 163 -6.79 9.43 11.17
C ASP A 163 -8.24 9.70 11.60
N LEU A 164 -9.21 9.15 10.86
CA LEU A 164 -10.62 9.49 11.01
C LEU A 164 -11.40 8.57 11.94
N VAL A 165 -10.96 7.31 12.05
CA VAL A 165 -11.74 6.26 12.71
C VAL A 165 -11.01 5.72 13.91
N ALA A 166 -11.71 5.69 15.05
CA ALA A 166 -11.22 5.10 16.29
C ALA A 166 -10.81 3.62 16.06
N PRO A 167 -9.72 3.14 16.70
CA PRO A 167 -9.20 1.78 16.49
C PRO A 167 -10.26 0.69 16.63
N LYS A 168 -11.21 0.85 17.55
CA LYS A 168 -12.32 -0.09 17.82
C LYS A 168 -13.28 -0.25 16.64
N GLU A 169 -13.46 0.80 15.84
CA GLU A 169 -14.39 0.83 14.72
C GLU A 169 -13.75 0.54 13.35
N ARG A 170 -12.42 0.61 13.25
CA ARG A 170 -11.69 0.41 11.98
C ARG A 170 -12.02 -0.89 11.28
N GLY A 171 -12.28 -1.97 12.04
CA GLY A 171 -12.65 -3.27 11.48
C GLY A 171 -13.86 -3.23 10.55
N ARG A 172 -14.84 -2.37 10.83
CA ARG A 172 -16.02 -2.19 9.97
C ARG A 172 -15.64 -1.55 8.62
N TYR A 173 -14.77 -0.56 8.65
CA TYR A 173 -14.33 0.15 7.45
C TYR A 173 -13.36 -0.67 6.60
N TYR A 174 -12.53 -1.53 7.22
CA TYR A 174 -11.71 -2.50 6.50
C TYR A 174 -12.55 -3.44 5.62
N GLY A 175 -13.80 -3.73 6.02
CA GLY A 175 -14.75 -4.48 5.18
C GLY A 175 -15.03 -3.80 3.83
N TYR A 176 -15.13 -2.47 3.78
CA TYR A 176 -15.31 -1.73 2.51
C TYR A 176 -14.06 -1.80 1.63
N PHE A 177 -12.87 -1.69 2.21
CA PHE A 177 -11.62 -1.88 1.45
C PHE A 177 -11.51 -3.30 0.90
N ALA A 178 -11.83 -4.31 1.71
CA ALA A 178 -11.85 -5.71 1.27
C ALA A 178 -12.84 -5.92 0.12
N ALA A 179 -14.04 -5.35 0.20
CA ALA A 179 -15.03 -5.41 -0.87
C ALA A 179 -14.52 -4.79 -2.17
N ILE A 180 -13.80 -3.66 -2.08
CA ILE A 180 -13.19 -3.00 -3.24
C ILE A 180 -12.09 -3.87 -3.86
N TYR A 181 -11.20 -4.43 -3.07
CA TYR A 181 -10.16 -5.33 -3.58
C TYR A 181 -10.76 -6.58 -4.24
N THR A 182 -11.79 -7.16 -3.64
CA THR A 182 -12.51 -8.31 -4.21
C THR A 182 -13.21 -7.95 -5.53
N THR A 183 -13.87 -6.80 -5.56
CA THR A 183 -14.57 -6.32 -6.77
C THR A 183 -13.57 -6.00 -7.90
N ALA A 184 -12.47 -5.31 -7.58
CA ALA A 184 -11.40 -5.04 -8.54
C ALA A 184 -10.74 -6.32 -9.05
N GLY A 185 -10.52 -7.30 -8.17
CA GLY A 185 -9.97 -8.61 -8.52
C GLY A 185 -10.86 -9.42 -9.46
N GLY A 186 -12.18 -9.31 -9.33
CA GLY A 186 -13.13 -9.96 -10.20
C GLY A 186 -13.38 -9.20 -11.51
N LEU A 187 -13.58 -7.89 -11.43
CA LEU A 187 -13.86 -7.05 -12.61
C LEU A 187 -12.62 -6.88 -13.50
N GLY A 188 -11.41 -6.87 -12.92
CA GLY A 188 -10.18 -6.64 -13.68
C GLY A 188 -10.00 -7.64 -14.84
N PRO A 189 -9.94 -8.94 -14.59
CA PRO A 189 -9.81 -9.92 -15.66
C PRO A 189 -10.97 -9.90 -16.67
N LEU A 190 -12.19 -9.62 -16.20
CA LEU A 190 -13.37 -9.54 -17.09
C LEU A 190 -13.27 -8.35 -18.04
N LEU A 191 -13.00 -7.16 -17.50
CA LEU A 191 -12.85 -5.93 -18.30
C LEU A 191 -11.61 -5.99 -19.18
N GLY A 192 -10.48 -6.48 -18.63
CA GLY A 192 -9.24 -6.58 -19.39
C GLY A 192 -9.32 -7.57 -20.53
N GLY A 193 -9.97 -8.73 -20.33
CA GLY A 193 -10.25 -9.69 -21.40
C GLY A 193 -11.15 -9.10 -22.47
N PHE A 194 -12.26 -8.46 -22.07
CA PHE A 194 -13.18 -7.81 -23.00
C PHE A 194 -12.49 -6.73 -23.86
N ILE A 195 -11.67 -5.87 -23.20
CA ILE A 195 -10.92 -4.82 -23.90
C ILE A 195 -9.89 -5.44 -24.86
N ALA A 196 -9.16 -6.47 -24.40
CA ALA A 196 -8.16 -7.13 -25.22
C ALA A 196 -8.72 -7.84 -26.45
N ASP A 197 -9.96 -8.34 -26.36
CA ASP A 197 -10.63 -9.07 -27.45
C ASP A 197 -11.37 -8.16 -28.43
N HIS A 198 -11.91 -7.02 -27.97
CA HIS A 198 -12.82 -6.20 -28.77
C HIS A 198 -12.35 -4.77 -29.02
N LEU A 199 -11.38 -4.28 -28.25
CA LEU A 199 -10.88 -2.91 -28.30
C LEU A 199 -9.36 -2.90 -28.35
N HIS A 200 -8.76 -1.71 -28.52
CA HIS A 200 -7.32 -1.55 -28.40
C HIS A 200 -6.93 -1.58 -26.91
N TRP A 201 -5.85 -2.29 -26.57
CA TRP A 201 -5.38 -2.46 -25.18
C TRP A 201 -5.16 -1.12 -24.45
N SER A 202 -4.82 -0.03 -25.14
CA SER A 202 -4.60 1.30 -24.55
C SER A 202 -5.84 1.83 -23.83
N VAL A 203 -7.05 1.34 -24.14
CA VAL A 203 -8.30 1.71 -23.46
C VAL A 203 -8.23 1.41 -21.97
N ILE A 204 -7.48 0.40 -21.55
CA ILE A 204 -7.21 0.09 -20.14
C ILE A 204 -6.63 1.31 -19.41
N PHE A 205 -5.76 2.04 -20.08
CA PHE A 205 -5.14 3.24 -19.50
C PHE A 205 -6.02 4.48 -19.68
N TRP A 206 -6.72 4.60 -20.82
CA TRP A 206 -7.65 5.71 -21.04
C TRP A 206 -8.78 5.77 -20.03
N MET A 207 -9.30 4.62 -19.57
CA MET A 207 -10.38 4.58 -18.57
C MET A 207 -9.96 5.16 -17.21
N ASN A 208 -8.66 5.18 -16.88
CA ASN A 208 -8.16 5.78 -15.65
C ASN A 208 -8.27 7.32 -15.66
N ILE A 209 -8.35 7.96 -16.82
CA ILE A 209 -8.43 9.43 -16.90
C ILE A 209 -9.78 9.93 -16.37
N PRO A 210 -10.94 9.51 -16.89
CA PRO A 210 -12.23 9.94 -16.34
C PRO A 210 -12.43 9.50 -14.89
N MET A 211 -11.98 8.31 -14.51
CA MET A 211 -12.04 7.84 -13.12
C MET A 211 -11.16 8.70 -12.20
N GLY A 212 -9.95 9.07 -12.64
CA GLY A 212 -9.04 9.93 -11.92
C GLY A 212 -9.56 11.34 -11.75
N LEU A 213 -10.20 11.92 -12.77
CA LEU A 213 -10.87 13.23 -12.68
C LEU A 213 -12.02 13.17 -11.67
N ALA A 214 -12.83 12.14 -11.70
CA ALA A 214 -13.90 11.91 -10.72
C ALA A 214 -13.33 11.77 -9.30
N ALA A 215 -12.29 10.95 -9.13
CA ALA A 215 -11.59 10.77 -7.86
C ALA A 215 -11.01 12.11 -7.34
N LEU A 216 -10.39 12.90 -8.21
CA LEU A 216 -9.84 14.22 -7.87
C LEU A 216 -10.92 15.21 -7.44
N ALA A 217 -12.06 15.23 -8.12
CA ALA A 217 -13.20 16.09 -7.78
C ALA A 217 -13.80 15.69 -6.42
N ILE A 218 -14.07 14.37 -6.23
CA ILE A 218 -14.66 13.84 -5.00
C ILE A 218 -13.73 14.06 -3.80
N THR A 219 -12.46 13.64 -3.91
CA THR A 219 -11.49 13.80 -2.82
C THR A 219 -11.22 15.27 -2.51
N THR A 220 -11.16 16.13 -3.52
CA THR A 220 -10.96 17.58 -3.31
C THR A 220 -12.10 18.21 -2.55
N SER A 221 -13.35 17.81 -2.81
CA SER A 221 -14.54 18.35 -2.13
C SER A 221 -14.71 17.76 -0.71
N LEU A 222 -14.56 16.45 -0.56
CA LEU A 222 -14.80 15.78 0.71
C LEU A 222 -13.67 16.02 1.73
N LEU A 223 -12.41 15.97 1.30
CA LEU A 223 -11.27 16.21 2.20
C LEU A 223 -11.08 17.71 2.55
N ARG A 224 -11.91 18.61 2.03
CA ARG A 224 -11.93 20.01 2.51
C ARG A 224 -12.24 20.13 4.00
N LYS A 225 -13.00 19.19 4.54
CA LYS A 225 -13.42 19.16 5.94
C LYS A 225 -12.37 18.60 6.89
N LEU A 226 -11.30 17.99 6.37
CA LEU A 226 -10.20 17.54 7.21
C LEU A 226 -9.37 18.74 7.68
N PRO A 227 -9.03 18.80 8.98
CA PRO A 227 -8.13 19.82 9.48
C PRO A 227 -6.78 19.75 8.75
N ARG A 228 -6.18 20.89 8.50
CA ARG A 228 -4.82 20.98 7.98
C ARG A 228 -3.86 20.68 9.13
N TYR A 229 -3.26 19.51 9.07
CA TYR A 229 -2.14 19.17 9.94
C TYR A 229 -0.86 19.73 9.32
N GLU A 230 -0.53 20.94 9.64
CA GLU A 230 0.79 21.51 9.31
C GLU A 230 1.68 21.27 10.52
N ARG A 231 2.27 20.10 10.62
CA ARG A 231 3.38 19.90 11.55
C ARG A 231 4.66 20.29 10.81
N PRO A 232 5.48 21.19 11.37
CA PRO A 232 6.80 21.49 10.80
C PRO A 232 7.73 20.30 11.02
N HIS A 233 7.54 19.24 10.22
CA HIS A 233 8.42 18.09 10.21
C HIS A 233 9.37 18.17 9.03
N LEU A 234 10.64 17.90 9.27
CA LEU A 234 11.64 17.81 8.22
C LEU A 234 11.51 16.45 7.51
N LEU A 235 11.51 16.50 6.19
CA LEU A 235 11.56 15.27 5.38
C LEU A 235 13.00 14.72 5.44
N ASP A 236 13.17 13.52 5.98
CA ASP A 236 14.43 12.78 5.85
C ASP A 236 14.60 12.24 4.43
N VAL A 237 14.99 13.13 3.50
CA VAL A 237 15.19 12.80 2.10
C VAL A 237 16.26 11.72 1.94
N THR A 238 17.32 11.76 2.75
CA THR A 238 18.38 10.76 2.72
C THR A 238 17.86 9.39 3.15
N GLY A 239 17.12 9.30 4.25
CA GLY A 239 16.49 8.04 4.68
C GLY A 239 15.50 7.52 3.65
N ALA A 240 14.69 8.41 3.05
CA ALA A 240 13.77 8.03 1.98
C ALA A 240 14.50 7.48 0.74
N ALA A 241 15.56 8.13 0.29
CA ALA A 241 16.37 7.66 -0.85
C ALA A 241 17.02 6.30 -0.56
N LEU A 242 17.53 6.09 0.66
CA LEU A 242 18.16 4.83 1.05
C LEU A 242 17.17 3.67 1.06
N ILE A 243 15.98 3.84 1.65
CA ILE A 243 14.97 2.77 1.68
C ILE A 243 14.40 2.47 0.30
N VAL A 244 14.19 3.49 -0.54
CA VAL A 244 13.75 3.34 -1.92
C VAL A 244 14.81 2.57 -2.72
N SER A 245 16.08 2.98 -2.65
CA SER A 245 17.18 2.31 -3.36
C SER A 245 17.38 0.87 -2.90
N ALA A 246 17.32 0.61 -1.60
CA ALA A 246 17.39 -0.74 -1.04
C ALA A 246 16.25 -1.63 -1.56
N SER A 247 15.01 -1.13 -1.52
CA SER A 247 13.83 -1.85 -1.98
C SER A 247 13.90 -2.14 -3.48
N VAL A 248 14.29 -1.15 -4.28
CA VAL A 248 14.43 -1.29 -5.74
C VAL A 248 15.50 -2.32 -6.07
N ALA A 249 16.70 -2.23 -5.48
CA ALA A 249 17.78 -3.17 -5.73
C ALA A 249 17.38 -4.61 -5.31
N PHE A 250 16.72 -4.77 -4.17
CA PHE A 250 16.24 -6.07 -3.68
C PHE A 250 15.19 -6.68 -4.62
N MET A 251 14.19 -5.90 -5.02
CA MET A 251 13.13 -6.37 -5.93
C MET A 251 13.69 -6.68 -7.34
N LEU A 252 14.64 -5.89 -7.84
CA LEU A 252 15.32 -6.18 -9.10
C LEU A 252 16.10 -7.49 -9.02
N ALA A 253 16.83 -7.73 -7.92
CA ALA A 253 17.56 -8.98 -7.73
C ALA A 253 16.62 -10.19 -7.79
N LEU A 254 15.46 -10.11 -7.11
CA LEU A 254 14.46 -11.18 -7.13
C LEU A 254 13.80 -11.37 -8.49
N ASN A 255 13.55 -10.29 -9.24
CA ASN A 255 12.91 -10.36 -10.56
C ASN A 255 13.86 -10.87 -11.68
N LEU A 256 15.13 -10.51 -11.63
CA LEU A 256 16.10 -10.89 -12.64
C LEU A 256 16.76 -12.23 -12.32
N GLY A 257 16.83 -12.62 -11.05
CA GLY A 257 17.43 -13.86 -10.58
C GLY A 257 16.63 -15.09 -11.02
N GLY A 258 17.31 -16.08 -11.58
CA GLY A 258 16.70 -17.30 -12.08
C GLY A 258 15.95 -17.18 -13.41
N VAL A 259 15.67 -15.94 -13.86
CA VAL A 259 14.99 -15.67 -15.14
C VAL A 259 15.98 -15.19 -16.20
N ARG A 260 16.68 -14.08 -15.95
CA ARG A 260 17.63 -13.49 -16.88
C ARG A 260 19.09 -13.80 -16.52
N TYR A 261 19.37 -13.94 -15.24
CA TYR A 261 20.69 -14.21 -14.70
C TYR A 261 20.63 -15.35 -13.69
N ALA A 262 21.64 -16.21 -13.65
CA ALA A 262 21.75 -17.23 -12.61
C ALA A 262 21.83 -16.57 -11.22
N TRP A 263 21.27 -17.19 -10.20
CA TRP A 263 21.23 -16.65 -8.82
C TRP A 263 22.63 -16.30 -8.27
N ALA A 264 23.65 -17.08 -8.62
CA ALA A 264 25.03 -16.86 -8.20
C ALA A 264 25.83 -15.96 -9.17
N SER A 265 25.18 -15.30 -10.14
CA SER A 265 25.85 -14.40 -11.07
C SER A 265 26.26 -13.07 -10.42
N LEU A 266 27.34 -12.48 -10.91
CA LEU A 266 27.85 -11.21 -10.40
C LEU A 266 26.81 -10.08 -10.40
N PRO A 267 25.95 -9.88 -11.43
CA PRO A 267 24.91 -8.86 -11.40
C PRO A 267 23.90 -9.07 -10.25
N ILE A 268 23.46 -10.30 -9.99
CA ILE A 268 22.48 -10.59 -8.92
C ILE A 268 23.11 -10.41 -7.55
N LEU A 269 24.35 -10.91 -7.36
CA LEU A 269 25.09 -10.69 -6.10
C LEU A 269 25.36 -9.21 -5.85
N ALA A 270 25.70 -8.44 -6.89
CA ALA A 270 25.88 -6.99 -6.77
C ALA A 270 24.59 -6.28 -6.38
N LEU A 271 23.43 -6.68 -6.92
CA LEU A 271 22.12 -6.12 -6.54
C LEU A 271 21.78 -6.45 -5.07
N PHE A 272 22.01 -7.70 -4.63
CA PHE A 272 21.81 -8.05 -3.22
C PHE A 272 22.78 -7.31 -2.30
N ALA A 273 24.04 -7.18 -2.67
CA ALA A 273 25.04 -6.42 -1.92
C ALA A 273 24.63 -4.93 -1.83
N THR A 274 24.17 -4.34 -2.93
CA THR A 274 23.65 -2.98 -2.95
C THR A 274 22.43 -2.82 -2.05
N ALA A 275 21.46 -3.73 -2.15
CA ALA A 275 20.27 -3.72 -1.31
C ALA A 275 20.62 -3.81 0.19
N LEU A 276 21.55 -4.71 0.53
CA LEU A 276 22.05 -4.88 1.89
C LEU A 276 22.78 -3.63 2.40
N ALA A 277 23.70 -3.08 1.60
CA ALA A 277 24.45 -1.88 1.94
C ALA A 277 23.51 -0.68 2.16
N MET A 278 22.58 -0.42 1.22
CA MET A 278 21.60 0.66 1.37
C MET A 278 20.67 0.42 2.55
N GLY A 279 20.28 -0.83 2.81
CA GLY A 279 19.49 -1.20 3.99
C GLY A 279 20.24 -0.94 5.31
N ILE A 280 21.53 -1.28 5.38
CA ILE A 280 22.37 -0.99 6.54
C ILE A 280 22.50 0.53 6.73
N PHE A 281 22.81 1.29 5.68
CA PHE A 281 22.86 2.75 5.76
C PHE A 281 21.53 3.37 6.16
N PHE A 282 20.41 2.83 5.70
CA PHE A 282 19.08 3.24 6.14
C PHE A 282 18.88 3.01 7.64
N VAL A 283 19.24 1.84 8.17
CA VAL A 283 19.14 1.55 9.60
C VAL A 283 20.05 2.50 10.43
N LEU A 284 21.28 2.72 9.99
CA LEU A 284 22.18 3.68 10.65
C LEU A 284 21.59 5.10 10.62
N ARG A 285 21.02 5.51 9.49
CA ARG A 285 20.34 6.80 9.36
C ARG A 285 19.13 6.89 10.28
N LEU A 286 18.34 5.82 10.37
CA LEU A 286 17.16 5.73 11.23
C LEU A 286 17.51 5.92 12.71
N LEU A 287 18.70 5.45 13.13
CA LEU A 287 19.20 5.58 14.50
C LEU A 287 19.81 6.96 14.80
N SER A 288 20.30 7.68 13.78
CA SER A 288 21.02 8.94 13.93
C SER A 288 20.22 10.18 13.53
N ALA A 289 19.12 10.03 12.77
CA ALA A 289 18.31 11.16 12.31
C ALA A 289 17.51 11.80 13.45
N PRO A 290 17.46 13.15 13.54
CA PRO A 290 16.62 13.84 14.51
C PRO A 290 15.12 13.52 14.35
N GLU A 291 14.67 13.43 13.11
CA GLU A 291 13.31 13.01 12.74
C GLU A 291 13.37 11.85 11.73
N PRO A 292 13.48 10.61 12.22
CA PRO A 292 13.58 9.45 11.34
C PRO A 292 12.27 9.22 10.56
N LEU A 293 12.39 8.64 9.36
CA LEU A 293 11.26 8.30 8.50
C LEU A 293 10.26 7.36 9.21
N ILE A 294 10.80 6.44 10.01
CA ILE A 294 10.02 5.50 10.84
C ILE A 294 10.51 5.62 12.29
N PRO A 295 9.64 5.94 13.27
CA PRO A 295 10.05 6.03 14.67
C PRO A 295 10.58 4.68 15.19
N VAL A 296 11.83 4.64 15.61
CA VAL A 296 12.51 3.42 16.11
C VAL A 296 11.78 2.81 17.32
N ALA A 297 11.18 3.66 18.15
CA ALA A 297 10.38 3.21 19.30
C ALA A 297 9.22 2.29 18.91
N VAL A 298 8.57 2.58 17.78
CA VAL A 298 7.47 1.75 17.25
C VAL A 298 7.99 0.38 16.81
N LEU A 299 9.12 0.34 16.11
CA LEU A 299 9.72 -0.92 15.65
C LEU A 299 10.26 -1.81 16.79
N LYS A 300 10.62 -1.23 17.91
CA LYS A 300 11.08 -1.98 19.10
C LYS A 300 9.93 -2.64 19.85
N HIS A 301 8.69 -2.20 19.67
CA HIS A 301 7.55 -2.74 20.38
C HIS A 301 7.24 -4.18 19.95
N PRO A 302 7.16 -5.16 20.87
CA PRO A 302 7.03 -6.58 20.51
C PRO A 302 5.74 -6.88 19.74
N VAL A 303 4.62 -6.24 20.07
CA VAL A 303 3.35 -6.41 19.36
C VAL A 303 3.47 -5.96 17.91
N VAL A 304 4.14 -4.83 17.65
CA VAL A 304 4.36 -4.31 16.29
C VAL A 304 5.22 -5.26 15.48
N ARG A 305 6.29 -5.79 16.07
CA ARG A 305 7.16 -6.78 15.41
C ARG A 305 6.40 -8.05 15.04
N CYS A 306 5.63 -8.61 15.97
CA CYS A 306 4.79 -9.79 15.71
C CYS A 306 3.75 -9.49 14.63
N ALA A 307 3.09 -8.33 14.69
CA ALA A 307 2.09 -7.93 13.70
C ALA A 307 2.68 -7.78 12.30
N ILE A 308 3.85 -7.14 12.16
CA ILE A 308 4.56 -7.00 10.88
C ILE A 308 4.93 -8.37 10.31
N SER A 309 5.52 -9.26 11.14
CA SER A 309 5.92 -10.59 10.69
C SER A 309 4.71 -11.45 10.29
N ALA A 310 3.65 -11.45 11.08
CA ALA A 310 2.43 -12.18 10.77
C ALA A 310 1.77 -11.67 9.48
N ASN A 311 1.72 -10.33 9.30
CA ASN A 311 1.18 -9.72 8.10
C ASN A 311 2.02 -10.05 6.86
N ALA A 312 3.35 -10.01 6.97
CA ALA A 312 4.25 -10.36 5.87
C ALA A 312 4.08 -11.82 5.43
N CYS A 313 4.01 -12.77 6.39
CA CYS A 313 3.76 -14.18 6.10
C CYS A 313 2.37 -14.40 5.49
N GLY A 314 1.33 -13.74 6.03
CA GLY A 314 -0.05 -13.82 5.53
C GLY A 314 -0.17 -13.33 4.10
N TRP A 315 0.36 -12.15 3.80
CA TRP A 315 0.37 -11.61 2.44
C TRP A 315 1.21 -12.45 1.47
N GLY A 316 2.37 -12.96 1.93
CA GLY A 316 3.20 -13.87 1.13
C GLY A 316 2.44 -15.15 0.74
N ALA A 317 1.72 -15.75 1.69
CA ALA A 317 0.89 -16.93 1.43
C ALA A 317 -0.25 -16.63 0.46
N ILE A 318 -0.97 -15.52 0.65
CA ILE A 318 -2.06 -15.09 -0.24
C ILE A 318 -1.53 -14.84 -1.67
N MET A 319 -0.42 -14.13 -1.81
CA MET A 319 0.18 -13.86 -3.13
C MET A 319 0.67 -15.14 -3.80
N GLY A 320 1.28 -16.06 -3.04
CA GLY A 320 1.67 -17.38 -3.54
C GLY A 320 0.46 -18.16 -4.07
N LEU A 321 -0.63 -18.23 -3.30
CA LEU A 321 -1.86 -18.90 -3.72
C LEU A 321 -2.50 -18.25 -4.95
N ASN A 322 -2.51 -16.93 -5.03
CA ASN A 322 -3.06 -16.22 -6.20
C ASN A 322 -2.31 -16.54 -7.50
N VAL A 323 -1.03 -16.84 -7.44
CA VAL A 323 -0.21 -17.20 -8.62
C VAL A 323 -0.25 -18.70 -8.88
N PHE A 324 0.06 -19.51 -7.88
CA PHE A 324 0.27 -20.95 -8.08
C PHE A 324 -1.03 -21.74 -8.19
N LEU A 325 -2.10 -21.32 -7.50
CA LEU A 325 -3.37 -22.05 -7.53
C LEU A 325 -4.00 -22.09 -8.94
N PRO A 326 -4.11 -20.97 -9.68
CA PRO A 326 -4.61 -21.02 -11.06
C PRO A 326 -3.70 -21.84 -12.00
N MET A 327 -2.38 -21.74 -11.83
CA MET A 327 -1.44 -22.53 -12.62
C MET A 327 -1.65 -24.04 -12.40
N TYR A 328 -1.82 -24.45 -11.13
CA TYR A 328 -2.11 -25.83 -10.79
C TYR A 328 -3.47 -26.30 -11.32
N LEU A 329 -4.53 -25.49 -11.13
CA LEU A 329 -5.89 -25.84 -11.57
C LEU A 329 -5.99 -25.95 -13.09
N GLN A 330 -5.30 -25.08 -13.83
CA GLN A 330 -5.28 -25.13 -15.29
C GLN A 330 -4.31 -26.19 -15.84
N GLY A 331 -3.09 -26.25 -15.32
CA GLY A 331 -2.03 -27.09 -15.86
C GLY A 331 -2.10 -28.56 -15.42
N VAL A 332 -2.59 -28.83 -14.21
CA VAL A 332 -2.62 -30.20 -13.63
C VAL A 332 -4.05 -30.76 -13.62
N VAL A 333 -5.02 -29.95 -13.17
CA VAL A 333 -6.42 -30.40 -13.05
C VAL A 333 -7.18 -30.25 -14.37
N GLY A 334 -6.69 -29.41 -15.31
CA GLY A 334 -7.29 -29.23 -16.63
C GLY A 334 -8.53 -28.33 -16.62
N LEU A 335 -8.72 -27.49 -15.60
CA LEU A 335 -9.83 -26.54 -15.53
C LEU A 335 -9.64 -25.40 -16.53
N SER A 336 -10.75 -24.84 -17.02
CA SER A 336 -10.71 -23.62 -17.83
C SER A 336 -10.21 -22.42 -17.00
N ALA A 337 -9.69 -21.37 -17.67
CA ALA A 337 -9.26 -20.14 -17.01
C ALA A 337 -10.39 -19.50 -16.19
N THR A 338 -11.63 -19.54 -16.69
CA THR A 338 -12.82 -19.08 -15.99
C THR A 338 -13.09 -19.87 -14.71
N GLN A 339 -13.00 -21.20 -14.75
CA GLN A 339 -13.22 -22.07 -13.59
C GLN A 339 -12.12 -21.88 -12.53
N ALA A 340 -10.88 -21.73 -12.95
CA ALA A 340 -9.77 -21.42 -12.07
C ALA A 340 -9.96 -20.03 -11.41
N GLY A 341 -10.42 -19.04 -12.15
CA GLY A 341 -10.76 -17.71 -11.64
C GLY A 341 -11.90 -17.73 -10.61
N LEU A 342 -12.96 -18.51 -10.86
CA LEU A 342 -14.06 -18.70 -9.90
C LEU A 342 -13.59 -19.37 -8.62
N SER A 343 -12.66 -20.31 -8.72
CA SER A 343 -12.05 -20.96 -7.54
C SER A 343 -11.26 -19.98 -6.69
N LEU A 344 -10.54 -19.06 -7.31
CA LEU A 344 -9.87 -17.96 -6.61
C LEU A 344 -10.85 -17.00 -5.93
N MET A 345 -11.97 -16.68 -6.57
CA MET A 345 -13.01 -15.86 -5.94
C MET A 345 -13.55 -16.53 -4.67
N ALA A 346 -13.79 -17.84 -4.70
CA ALA A 346 -14.22 -18.59 -3.51
C ALA A 346 -13.17 -18.51 -2.39
N LEU A 347 -11.87 -18.61 -2.73
CA LEU A 347 -10.77 -18.43 -1.77
C LEU A 347 -10.76 -17.02 -1.17
N ILE A 348 -10.85 -15.98 -1.99
CA ILE A 348 -10.85 -14.58 -1.54
C ILE A 348 -12.07 -14.28 -0.65
N LEU A 349 -13.24 -14.78 -1.03
CA LEU A 349 -14.46 -14.63 -0.23
C LEU A 349 -14.36 -15.33 1.12
N SER A 350 -13.71 -16.49 1.20
CA SER A 350 -13.51 -17.22 2.45
C SER A 350 -12.54 -16.53 3.41
N LEU A 351 -11.62 -15.71 2.90
CA LEU A 351 -10.69 -14.91 3.69
C LEU A 351 -11.35 -13.65 4.28
N THR A 352 -12.54 -13.26 3.78
CA THR A 352 -13.29 -12.13 4.33
C THR A 352 -14.02 -12.58 5.59
N PRO A 353 -13.67 -12.11 6.81
CA PRO A 353 -14.32 -12.54 8.02
C PRO A 353 -15.79 -12.14 7.99
N ALA A 354 -16.70 -13.11 7.97
CA ALA A 354 -18.13 -12.86 8.06
C ALA A 354 -18.46 -12.10 9.36
N PRO A 355 -19.40 -11.14 9.34
CA PRO A 355 -19.85 -10.48 10.54
C PRO A 355 -20.44 -11.53 11.51
N GLY A 356 -19.71 -11.81 12.61
CA GLY A 356 -20.10 -12.84 13.60
C GLY A 356 -19.18 -14.07 13.66
N SER A 357 -18.10 -14.13 12.86
CA SER A 357 -17.18 -15.27 12.84
C SER A 357 -16.36 -15.41 14.15
N PRO A 358 -15.95 -16.65 14.52
CA PRO A 358 -15.15 -16.94 15.73
C PRO A 358 -13.82 -16.19 15.82
N ALA A 359 -13.36 -15.56 14.74
CA ALA A 359 -12.21 -14.66 14.79
C ALA A 359 -12.42 -13.46 15.73
N ARG A 360 -13.67 -13.02 15.93
CA ARG A 360 -14.01 -12.01 16.96
C ARG A 360 -13.91 -12.58 18.37
N CYS A 361 -14.27 -13.85 18.58
CA CYS A 361 -14.10 -14.51 19.86
C CYS A 361 -12.63 -14.72 20.21
N LEU A 362 -11.78 -15.08 19.24
CA LEU A 362 -10.34 -15.23 19.44
C LEU A 362 -9.66 -13.89 19.72
N ALA A 363 -10.03 -12.83 19.02
CA ALA A 363 -9.55 -11.47 19.31
C ALA A 363 -10.01 -10.99 20.70
N ALA A 364 -11.25 -11.25 21.08
CA ALA A 364 -11.78 -10.94 22.40
C ALA A 364 -11.12 -11.76 23.51
N CYS A 365 -10.88 -13.07 23.30
CA CYS A 365 -10.16 -13.92 24.24
C CYS A 365 -8.68 -13.53 24.38
N ALA A 366 -8.01 -13.12 23.31
CA ALA A 366 -6.62 -12.66 23.38
C ALA A 366 -6.48 -11.34 24.17
N ILE A 367 -7.50 -10.48 24.12
CA ILE A 367 -7.56 -9.24 24.89
C ILE A 367 -7.85 -9.51 26.37
N THR A 368 -8.67 -10.52 26.69
CA THR A 368 -9.03 -10.86 28.08
C THR A 368 -8.00 -11.74 28.78
N SER A 369 -7.19 -12.52 28.07
CA SER A 369 -6.11 -13.35 28.67
C SER A 369 -4.82 -12.58 28.91
N GLY A 370 -4.68 -11.36 28.40
CA GLY A 370 -3.54 -10.47 28.67
C GLY A 370 -3.63 -9.67 29.98
N CYS A 371 -4.67 -9.86 30.77
CA CYS A 371 -4.90 -9.20 32.07
C CYS A 371 -4.78 -10.18 33.26
N ARG A 372 -3.77 -11.06 33.25
CA ARG A 372 -3.31 -11.74 34.47
C ARG A 372 -1.81 -11.72 34.57
#